data_a857301769b247df049db3a68777d4e3
#
_entry.id   a857301769b247df049db3a68777d4e3
#
_cell.length_a   1.000
_cell.length_b   1.000
_cell.length_c   1.000
_cell.angle_alpha   90.00
_cell.angle_beta   90.00
_cell.angle_gamma   90.00
#
_symmetry.space_group_name_H-M   'P 1'
#
loop_
_entity.id
_entity.type
_entity.pdbx_description
1 polymer ?
#
loop_
_entity_poly.entity_id
_entity_poly.type
_entity_poly.pdbx_seq_one_letter_code
_entity_poly.pdbx_strand_id
1 'polypeptide(L)'
;MDAGAPTWLVAGLGNPGARYARTRHNIGWLALDALASEPFREEKRFDGEVARCDGAWLIKPTTFMNLSGVAVRALADFYKVPHDRVLVVLDDAALPFGRLRIRPSGSAGSHNGLESILVHFATQEVPRLRIGIGAPPPPMALHDYVLAPFGPDEEGTLKAVLDRSAEAIRVILKNGLAAAMNEFNKEGL
;
A
#
# COMPACT_ATOMS: atom_id res chain seq x y z
N MET A 1 -9.32 5.71 -31.27
CA MET A 1 -9.40 5.62 -29.79
C MET A 1 -8.09 5.01 -29.35
N ASP A 2 -7.19 5.86 -28.85
CA ASP A 2 -5.91 5.40 -28.32
C ASP A 2 -6.18 4.38 -27.20
N ALA A 3 -5.67 3.18 -27.38
CA ALA A 3 -5.51 2.25 -26.26
C ALA A 3 -4.43 2.86 -25.36
N GLY A 4 -4.84 3.79 -24.49
CA GLY A 4 -3.95 4.42 -23.54
C GLY A 4 -3.21 3.34 -22.74
N ALA A 5 -1.98 3.64 -22.29
CA ALA A 5 -1.21 2.75 -21.43
C ALA A 5 -2.10 2.21 -20.29
N PRO A 6 -1.99 0.92 -19.94
CA PRO A 6 -2.84 0.33 -18.92
C PRO A 6 -2.76 1.16 -17.63
N THR A 7 -3.91 1.58 -17.15
CA THR A 7 -4.04 2.39 -15.92
C THR A 7 -3.49 1.61 -14.73
N TRP A 8 -2.78 2.28 -13.84
CA TRP A 8 -2.36 1.68 -12.58
C TRP A 8 -3.54 1.55 -11.59
N LEU A 9 -3.45 0.53 -10.76
CA LEU A 9 -4.25 0.38 -9.53
C LEU A 9 -3.30 0.40 -8.34
N VAL A 10 -3.49 1.34 -7.42
CA VAL A 10 -2.71 1.44 -6.18
C VAL A 10 -3.59 1.00 -5.01
N ALA A 11 -3.23 -0.09 -4.36
CA ALA A 11 -3.94 -0.65 -3.23
C ALA A 11 -3.19 -0.37 -1.92
N GLY A 12 -3.75 0.47 -1.06
CA GLY A 12 -3.24 0.67 0.30
C GLY A 12 -3.84 -0.36 1.25
N LEU A 13 -3.00 -1.12 1.95
CA LEU A 13 -3.48 -2.11 2.91
C LEU A 13 -3.76 -1.48 4.26
N GLY A 14 -4.81 -1.98 4.93
CA GLY A 14 -5.28 -1.55 6.23
C GLY A 14 -6.53 -2.33 6.65
N ASN A 15 -6.96 -2.11 7.88
CA ASN A 15 -8.19 -2.66 8.45
C ASN A 15 -9.25 -1.55 8.60
N PRO A 16 -10.54 -1.85 8.36
CA PRO A 16 -11.63 -0.90 8.53
C PRO A 16 -11.94 -0.67 10.02
N GLY A 17 -12.45 0.52 10.31
CA GLY A 17 -12.91 0.92 11.63
C GLY A 17 -11.97 1.89 12.35
N ALA A 18 -12.56 2.79 13.14
CA ALA A 18 -11.86 3.90 13.78
C ALA A 18 -10.70 3.47 14.67
N ARG A 19 -10.80 2.29 15.34
CA ARG A 19 -9.74 1.75 16.20
C ARG A 19 -8.45 1.41 15.45
N TYR A 20 -8.52 1.17 14.12
CA TYR A 20 -7.37 0.81 13.30
C TYR A 20 -6.80 1.99 12.51
N ALA A 21 -7.53 3.11 12.42
CA ALA A 21 -7.24 4.22 11.51
C ALA A 21 -5.81 4.76 11.62
N ARG A 22 -5.20 4.70 12.81
CA ARG A 22 -3.85 5.20 13.05
C ARG A 22 -2.86 4.11 13.48
N THR A 23 -3.19 2.86 13.24
CA THR A 23 -2.26 1.76 13.53
C THR A 23 -1.18 1.64 12.45
N ARG A 24 -0.05 1.02 12.81
CA ARG A 24 1.06 0.75 11.88
C ARG A 24 0.61 -0.06 10.66
N HIS A 25 -0.31 -1.00 10.88
CA HIS A 25 -0.86 -1.85 9.82
C HIS A 25 -1.71 -1.07 8.78
N ASN A 26 -2.16 0.13 9.15
CA ASN A 26 -2.91 1.02 8.25
C ASN A 26 -2.02 2.04 7.52
N ILE A 27 -0.68 1.94 7.59
CA ILE A 27 0.20 2.90 6.91
C ILE A 27 -0.02 2.94 5.39
N GLY A 28 -0.47 1.83 4.80
CA GLY A 28 -0.88 1.79 3.40
C GLY A 28 -2.06 2.71 3.10
N TRP A 29 -3.09 2.73 3.96
CA TRP A 29 -4.21 3.65 3.86
C TRP A 29 -3.78 5.10 4.05
N LEU A 30 -2.95 5.37 5.06
CA LEU A 30 -2.43 6.71 5.34
C LEU A 30 -1.60 7.25 4.17
N ALA A 31 -0.81 6.40 3.52
CA ALA A 31 -0.05 6.79 2.33
C ALA A 31 -0.96 7.15 1.14
N LEU A 32 -2.07 6.42 0.97
CA LEU A 32 -3.06 6.78 -0.06
C LEU A 32 -3.82 8.06 0.28
N ASP A 33 -4.07 8.36 1.56
CA ASP A 33 -4.66 9.65 1.97
C ASP A 33 -3.73 10.83 1.64
N ALA A 34 -2.42 10.66 1.80
CA ALA A 34 -1.43 11.66 1.43
C ALA A 34 -1.25 11.80 -0.10
N LEU A 35 -1.58 10.75 -0.86
CA LEU A 35 -1.46 10.72 -2.32
C LEU A 35 -2.68 11.31 -3.03
N ALA A 36 -3.89 11.02 -2.52
CA ALA A 36 -5.15 11.26 -3.20
C ALA A 36 -5.38 12.76 -3.51
N SER A 37 -5.78 13.05 -4.74
CA SER A 37 -6.17 14.40 -5.18
C SER A 37 -7.67 14.70 -5.00
N GLU A 38 -8.45 13.68 -4.73
CA GLU A 38 -9.89 13.75 -4.48
C GLU A 38 -10.28 12.82 -3.31
N PRO A 39 -11.39 13.08 -2.63
CA PRO A 39 -11.81 12.29 -1.49
C PRO A 39 -12.15 10.84 -1.90
N PHE A 40 -11.81 9.89 -1.04
CA PHE A 40 -12.23 8.51 -1.18
C PHE A 40 -13.75 8.39 -1.04
N ARG A 41 -14.36 7.52 -1.84
CA ARG A 41 -15.78 7.19 -1.81
C ARG A 41 -15.97 5.69 -1.61
N GLU A 42 -16.92 5.32 -0.76
CA GLU A 42 -17.29 3.93 -0.56
C GLU A 42 -17.84 3.34 -1.87
N GLU A 43 -17.27 2.23 -2.31
CA GLU A 43 -17.71 1.46 -3.47
C GLU A 43 -18.03 0.02 -3.04
N LYS A 44 -19.26 -0.22 -2.62
CA LYS A 44 -19.74 -1.53 -2.10
C LYS A 44 -19.47 -2.68 -3.06
N ARG A 45 -19.49 -2.43 -4.37
CA ARG A 45 -19.18 -3.42 -5.41
C ARG A 45 -17.79 -4.04 -5.23
N PHE A 46 -16.84 -3.27 -4.71
CA PHE A 46 -15.46 -3.67 -4.58
C PHE A 46 -15.04 -3.90 -3.12
N ASP A 47 -15.98 -3.81 -2.16
CA ASP A 47 -15.67 -3.87 -0.73
C ASP A 47 -14.50 -2.94 -0.36
N GLY A 48 -14.54 -1.68 -0.84
CA GLY A 48 -13.45 -0.73 -0.66
C GLY A 48 -13.88 0.72 -0.81
N GLU A 49 -13.02 1.61 -0.31
CA GLU A 49 -13.08 3.03 -0.61
C GLU A 49 -12.18 3.32 -1.81
N VAL A 50 -12.68 4.03 -2.82
CA VAL A 50 -12.00 4.27 -4.10
C VAL A 50 -11.84 5.75 -4.36
N ALA A 51 -10.70 6.13 -4.90
CA ALA A 51 -10.39 7.49 -5.38
C ALA A 51 -9.57 7.44 -6.68
N ARG A 52 -9.24 8.59 -7.22
CA ARG A 52 -8.38 8.73 -8.39
C ARG A 52 -7.19 9.65 -8.07
N CYS A 53 -6.05 9.36 -8.69
CA CYS A 53 -4.89 10.24 -8.68
C CYS A 53 -4.04 9.99 -9.93
N ASP A 54 -3.69 11.05 -10.66
CA ASP A 54 -2.79 10.99 -11.83
C ASP A 54 -3.17 9.90 -12.86
N GLY A 55 -4.47 9.70 -13.09
CA GLY A 55 -5.00 8.68 -13.99
C GLY A 55 -5.07 7.26 -13.40
N ALA A 56 -4.50 7.01 -12.23
CA ALA A 56 -4.58 5.74 -11.54
C ALA A 56 -5.84 5.59 -10.69
N TRP A 57 -6.25 4.35 -10.47
CA TRP A 57 -7.23 3.99 -9.45
C TRP A 57 -6.53 3.78 -8.11
N LEU A 58 -7.11 4.31 -7.04
CA LEU A 58 -6.69 4.08 -5.66
C LEU A 58 -7.76 3.27 -4.95
N ILE A 59 -7.39 2.26 -4.17
CA ILE A 59 -8.33 1.51 -3.34
C ILE A 59 -7.79 1.29 -1.93
N LYS A 60 -8.63 1.55 -0.95
CA LYS A 60 -8.51 1.10 0.44
C LYS A 60 -9.52 -0.04 0.65
N PRO A 61 -9.10 -1.31 0.66
CA PRO A 61 -10.02 -2.41 0.94
C PRO A 61 -10.70 -2.22 2.29
N THR A 62 -12.02 -2.31 2.35
CA THR A 62 -12.80 -2.26 3.61
C THR A 62 -13.11 -3.67 4.15
N THR A 63 -12.55 -4.69 3.52
CA THR A 63 -12.39 -6.04 4.07
C THR A 63 -11.39 -6.01 5.23
N PHE A 64 -11.36 -7.05 6.07
CA PHE A 64 -10.22 -7.23 6.98
C PHE A 64 -8.95 -7.58 6.18
N MET A 65 -7.78 -7.35 6.79
CA MET A 65 -6.48 -7.47 6.15
C MET A 65 -6.31 -8.78 5.35
N ASN A 66 -6.64 -9.91 5.91
CA ASN A 66 -6.52 -11.23 5.28
C ASN A 66 -7.47 -11.48 4.10
N LEU A 67 -8.38 -10.55 3.82
CA LEU A 67 -9.32 -10.61 2.68
C LEU A 67 -9.09 -9.47 1.68
N SER A 68 -7.99 -8.71 1.81
CA SER A 68 -7.69 -7.56 0.93
C SER A 68 -7.65 -7.94 -0.55
N GLY A 69 -7.23 -9.15 -0.87
CA GLY A 69 -7.18 -9.64 -2.26
C GLY A 69 -8.54 -9.70 -2.94
N VAL A 70 -9.64 -9.93 -2.20
CA VAL A 70 -11.00 -9.93 -2.74
C VAL A 70 -11.33 -8.57 -3.35
N ALA A 71 -11.15 -7.50 -2.59
CA ALA A 71 -11.45 -6.13 -2.99
C ALA A 71 -10.55 -5.67 -4.17
N VAL A 72 -9.24 -5.89 -4.03
CA VAL A 72 -8.26 -5.45 -5.04
C VAL A 72 -8.46 -6.18 -6.35
N ARG A 73 -8.73 -7.50 -6.30
CA ARG A 73 -8.99 -8.30 -7.49
C ARG A 73 -10.29 -7.87 -8.19
N ALA A 74 -11.35 -7.62 -7.45
CA ALA A 74 -12.63 -7.17 -8.01
C ALA A 74 -12.48 -5.84 -8.79
N LEU A 75 -11.74 -4.87 -8.23
CA LEU A 75 -11.50 -3.60 -8.91
C LEU A 75 -10.60 -3.77 -10.14
N ALA A 76 -9.53 -4.58 -10.01
CA ALA A 76 -8.59 -4.85 -11.12
C ALA A 76 -9.30 -5.51 -12.31
N ASP A 77 -10.14 -6.52 -12.06
CA ASP A 77 -10.90 -7.22 -13.12
C ASP A 77 -11.90 -6.28 -13.81
N PHE A 78 -12.59 -5.45 -13.03
CA PHE A 78 -13.58 -4.53 -13.57
C PHE A 78 -12.96 -3.49 -14.53
N TYR A 79 -11.82 -2.92 -14.16
CA TYR A 79 -11.10 -1.95 -14.99
C TYR A 79 -10.02 -2.58 -15.87
N LYS A 80 -9.93 -3.91 -15.90
CA LYS A 80 -8.98 -4.68 -16.72
C LYS A 80 -7.52 -4.28 -16.45
N VAL A 81 -7.20 -4.03 -15.19
CA VAL A 81 -5.83 -3.70 -14.76
C VAL A 81 -5.05 -5.01 -14.58
N PRO A 82 -3.95 -5.23 -15.33
CA PRO A 82 -3.16 -6.44 -15.17
C PRO A 82 -2.36 -6.42 -13.86
N HIS A 83 -1.96 -7.60 -13.37
CA HIS A 83 -1.29 -7.75 -12.06
C HIS A 83 0.01 -6.95 -11.94
N ASP A 84 0.76 -6.80 -13.01
CA ASP A 84 2.00 -6.01 -13.07
C ASP A 84 1.78 -4.49 -13.04
N ARG A 85 0.51 -4.05 -13.07
CA ARG A 85 0.06 -2.68 -12.88
C ARG A 85 -0.76 -2.49 -11.59
N VAL A 86 -0.74 -3.48 -10.70
CA VAL A 86 -1.27 -3.38 -9.34
C VAL A 86 -0.13 -3.11 -8.38
N LEU A 87 -0.07 -1.90 -7.81
CA LEU A 87 0.90 -1.54 -6.79
C LEU A 87 0.29 -1.71 -5.41
N VAL A 88 0.86 -2.59 -4.59
CA VAL A 88 0.43 -2.80 -3.20
C VAL A 88 1.28 -1.97 -2.25
N VAL A 89 0.66 -1.14 -1.41
CA VAL A 89 1.32 -0.30 -0.40
C VAL A 89 1.03 -0.86 0.98
N LEU A 90 2.08 -1.23 1.73
CA LEU A 90 1.96 -1.97 2.98
C LEU A 90 3.08 -1.66 3.98
N ASP A 91 2.83 -1.98 5.25
CA ASP A 91 3.83 -1.92 6.32
C ASP A 91 4.84 -3.06 6.25
N ASP A 92 6.03 -2.80 6.77
CA ASP A 92 7.11 -3.78 6.88
C ASP A 92 7.92 -3.59 8.17
N ALA A 93 7.76 -4.53 9.09
CA ALA A 93 8.49 -4.52 10.37
C ALA A 93 9.97 -4.92 10.25
N ALA A 94 10.39 -5.50 9.13
CA ALA A 94 11.79 -5.84 8.89
C ALA A 94 12.61 -4.64 8.37
N LEU A 95 11.96 -3.54 8.01
CA LEU A 95 12.62 -2.30 7.58
C LEU A 95 12.62 -1.28 8.72
N PRO A 96 13.70 -0.51 8.91
CA PRO A 96 13.72 0.62 9.82
C PRO A 96 12.56 1.57 9.55
N PHE A 97 12.04 2.21 10.60
CA PHE A 97 10.94 3.17 10.44
C PHE A 97 11.35 4.30 9.49
N GLY A 98 10.49 4.53 8.49
CA GLY A 98 10.71 5.52 7.44
C GLY A 98 11.42 5.00 6.19
N ARG A 99 12.01 3.81 6.24
CA ARG A 99 12.63 3.22 5.06
C ARG A 99 11.60 2.77 4.03
N LEU A 100 11.78 3.15 2.78
CA LEU A 100 10.97 2.66 1.66
C LEU A 100 11.68 1.54 0.91
N ARG A 101 10.92 0.54 0.45
CA ARG A 101 11.43 -0.54 -0.40
C ARG A 101 10.42 -0.90 -1.48
N ILE A 102 10.76 -0.64 -2.73
CA ILE A 102 9.95 -0.99 -3.89
C ILE A 102 10.48 -2.29 -4.48
N ARG A 103 9.58 -3.23 -4.77
CA ARG A 103 9.90 -4.51 -5.42
C ARG A 103 8.86 -4.81 -6.51
N PRO A 104 9.28 -5.36 -7.67
CA PRO A 104 8.35 -5.76 -8.73
C PRO A 104 7.61 -7.05 -8.40
N SER A 105 8.18 -7.90 -7.54
CA SER A 105 7.67 -9.22 -7.23
C SER A 105 8.23 -9.74 -5.90
N GLY A 106 7.77 -10.91 -5.47
CA GLY A 106 8.28 -11.65 -4.32
C GLY A 106 7.16 -12.21 -3.44
N SER A 107 7.54 -13.03 -2.44
CA SER A 107 6.61 -13.60 -1.47
C SER A 107 5.99 -12.54 -0.55
N ALA A 108 4.93 -12.93 0.14
CA ALA A 108 4.25 -12.07 1.11
C ALA A 108 5.01 -11.94 2.45
N GLY A 109 5.97 -12.83 2.72
CA GLY A 109 6.55 -12.96 4.06
C GLY A 109 5.45 -13.33 5.06
N SER A 110 5.36 -12.58 6.16
CA SER A 110 4.33 -12.75 7.19
C SER A 110 3.13 -11.80 7.03
N HIS A 111 3.04 -11.05 5.92
CA HIS A 111 2.00 -10.03 5.76
C HIS A 111 0.73 -10.60 5.13
N ASN A 112 -0.30 -10.88 5.95
CA ASN A 112 -1.55 -11.53 5.54
C ASN A 112 -2.29 -10.81 4.39
N GLY A 113 -2.24 -9.49 4.35
CA GLY A 113 -2.90 -8.71 3.29
C GLY A 113 -2.22 -8.90 1.94
N LEU A 114 -0.89 -8.88 1.90
CA LEU A 114 -0.15 -9.15 0.68
C LEU A 114 -0.33 -10.61 0.23
N GLU A 115 -0.33 -11.56 1.17
CA GLU A 115 -0.61 -12.96 0.86
C GLU A 115 -1.98 -13.14 0.20
N SER A 116 -3.02 -12.52 0.76
CA SER A 116 -4.36 -12.52 0.17
C SER A 116 -4.35 -12.01 -1.26
N ILE A 117 -3.63 -10.94 -1.56
CA ILE A 117 -3.51 -10.40 -2.92
C ILE A 117 -2.81 -11.40 -3.84
N LEU A 118 -1.64 -11.95 -3.43
CA LEU A 118 -0.89 -12.89 -4.27
C LEU A 118 -1.71 -14.15 -4.58
N VAL A 119 -2.49 -14.65 -3.62
CA VAL A 119 -3.41 -15.79 -3.83
C VAL A 119 -4.48 -15.45 -4.87
N HIS A 120 -5.15 -14.29 -4.74
CA HIS A 120 -6.24 -13.89 -5.65
C HIS A 120 -5.75 -13.59 -7.08
N PHE A 121 -4.52 -13.12 -7.22
CA PHE A 121 -3.91 -12.91 -8.54
C PHE A 121 -3.20 -14.16 -9.07
N ALA A 122 -3.04 -15.21 -8.25
CA ALA A 122 -2.35 -16.46 -8.58
C ALA A 122 -0.91 -16.24 -9.10
N THR A 123 -0.23 -15.21 -8.61
CA THR A 123 1.15 -14.86 -9.00
C THR A 123 1.87 -14.09 -7.89
N GLN A 124 3.20 -14.17 -7.87
CA GLN A 124 4.05 -13.34 -7.03
C GLN A 124 4.55 -12.06 -7.76
N GLU A 125 4.23 -11.92 -9.03
CA GLU A 125 4.63 -10.78 -9.87
C GLU A 125 3.66 -9.59 -9.72
N VAL A 126 3.43 -9.20 -8.45
CA VAL A 126 2.64 -8.02 -8.10
C VAL A 126 3.58 -6.99 -7.48
N PRO A 127 3.72 -5.80 -8.07
CA PRO A 127 4.51 -4.70 -7.53
C PRO A 127 4.08 -4.28 -6.13
N ARG A 128 5.06 -3.96 -5.27
CA ARG A 128 4.78 -3.48 -3.92
C ARG A 128 5.73 -2.37 -3.48
N LEU A 129 5.18 -1.41 -2.75
CA LEU A 129 5.89 -0.43 -1.95
C LEU A 129 5.78 -0.83 -0.48
N ARG A 130 6.88 -1.25 0.11
CA ARG A 130 6.98 -1.63 1.53
C ARG A 130 7.46 -0.41 2.32
N ILE A 131 6.69 0.01 3.31
CA ILE A 131 6.98 1.15 4.18
C ILE A 131 7.46 0.61 5.53
N GLY A 132 8.71 0.88 5.87
CA GLY A 132 9.30 0.45 7.14
C GLY A 132 8.57 1.06 8.33
N ILE A 133 8.21 0.23 9.28
CA ILE A 133 7.61 0.62 10.56
C ILE A 133 8.50 0.30 11.77
N GLY A 134 9.69 -0.29 11.52
CA GLY A 134 10.59 -0.76 12.55
C GLY A 134 10.14 -2.08 13.18
N ALA A 135 11.04 -2.70 13.94
CA ALA A 135 10.77 -3.94 14.65
C ALA A 135 10.05 -3.67 15.99
N PRO A 136 9.20 -4.61 16.43
CA PRO A 136 8.57 -4.50 17.76
C PRO A 136 9.62 -4.51 18.87
N PRO A 137 9.51 -3.63 19.87
CA PRO A 137 10.38 -3.67 21.05
C PRO A 137 10.05 -4.91 21.90
N PRO A 138 11.05 -5.67 22.35
CA PRO A 138 10.80 -6.81 23.24
C PRO A 138 10.10 -6.38 24.54
N PRO A 139 9.15 -7.16 25.07
CA PRO A 139 8.69 -8.48 24.61
C PRO A 139 7.47 -8.46 23.69
N MET A 140 7.13 -7.33 23.06
CA MET A 140 5.94 -7.17 22.24
C MET A 140 5.94 -8.09 21.02
N ALA A 141 4.84 -8.81 20.81
CA ALA A 141 4.66 -9.64 19.61
C ALA A 141 4.41 -8.79 18.36
N LEU A 142 4.82 -9.28 17.19
CA LEU A 142 4.62 -8.57 15.93
C LEU A 142 3.14 -8.24 15.67
N HIS A 143 2.23 -9.18 15.96
CA HIS A 143 0.80 -8.99 15.80
C HIS A 143 0.27 -7.77 16.59
N ASP A 144 0.70 -7.63 17.85
CA ASP A 144 0.27 -6.53 18.70
C ASP A 144 0.90 -5.20 18.25
N TYR A 145 2.16 -5.25 17.79
CA TYR A 145 2.88 -4.09 17.30
C TYR A 145 2.26 -3.47 16.05
N VAL A 146 1.91 -4.28 15.04
CA VAL A 146 1.30 -3.75 13.82
C VAL A 146 -0.10 -3.18 14.07
N LEU A 147 -0.81 -3.65 15.09
CA LEU A 147 -2.11 -3.14 15.51
C LEU A 147 -2.02 -2.00 16.54
N ALA A 148 -0.82 -1.64 16.98
CA ALA A 148 -0.61 -0.47 17.83
C ALA A 148 -0.55 0.82 16.98
N PRO A 149 -1.04 1.96 17.50
CA PRO A 149 -0.90 3.25 16.84
C PRO A 149 0.56 3.72 16.86
N PHE A 150 0.89 4.66 15.98
CA PHE A 150 2.15 5.42 16.09
C PHE A 150 2.12 6.30 17.34
N GLY A 151 3.28 6.44 18.00
CA GLY A 151 3.43 7.29 19.17
C GLY A 151 3.53 8.79 18.82
N PRO A 152 3.32 9.68 19.79
CA PRO A 152 3.43 11.12 19.56
C PRO A 152 4.82 11.57 19.08
N ASP A 153 5.87 10.89 19.50
CA ASP A 153 7.26 11.10 19.09
C ASP A 153 7.55 10.62 17.66
N GLU A 154 6.70 9.74 17.11
CA GLU A 154 6.80 9.24 15.74
C GLU A 154 6.06 10.11 14.71
N GLU A 155 5.17 11.01 15.13
CA GLU A 155 4.26 11.78 14.25
C GLU A 155 5.01 12.62 13.19
N GLY A 156 6.10 13.29 13.57
CA GLY A 156 6.91 14.07 12.63
C GLY A 156 7.55 13.21 11.55
N THR A 157 8.12 12.07 11.95
CA THR A 157 8.69 11.08 11.02
C THR A 157 7.59 10.45 10.16
N LEU A 158 6.46 10.09 10.76
CA LEU A 158 5.32 9.51 10.03
C LEU A 158 4.87 10.44 8.90
N LYS A 159 4.71 11.75 9.17
CA LYS A 159 4.34 12.72 8.13
C LYS A 159 5.33 12.72 6.98
N ALA A 160 6.63 12.81 7.27
CA ALA A 160 7.68 12.79 6.24
C ALA A 160 7.68 11.49 5.41
N VAL A 161 7.45 10.35 6.07
CA VAL A 161 7.35 9.03 5.42
C VAL A 161 6.15 8.95 4.49
N LEU A 162 4.98 9.47 4.90
CA LEU A 162 3.77 9.47 4.08
C LEU A 162 3.94 10.38 2.86
N ASP A 163 4.51 11.58 3.03
CA ASP A 163 4.81 12.50 1.94
C ASP A 163 5.77 11.85 0.93
N ARG A 164 6.86 11.21 1.42
CA ARG A 164 7.82 10.50 0.57
C ARG A 164 7.22 9.26 -0.11
N SER A 165 6.33 8.55 0.56
CA SER A 165 5.60 7.42 -0.04
C SER A 165 4.70 7.88 -1.19
N ALA A 166 3.98 8.99 -1.01
CA ALA A 166 3.16 9.58 -2.07
C ALA A 166 4.02 10.02 -3.27
N GLU A 167 5.20 10.60 -3.03
CA GLU A 167 6.16 10.96 -4.08
C GLU A 167 6.65 9.72 -4.84
N ALA A 168 7.04 8.66 -4.12
CA ALA A 168 7.47 7.40 -4.72
C ALA A 168 6.37 6.79 -5.62
N ILE A 169 5.12 6.82 -5.16
CA ILE A 169 3.99 6.34 -5.97
C ILE A 169 3.83 7.19 -7.23
N ARG A 170 3.89 8.54 -7.13
CA ARG A 170 3.81 9.42 -8.31
C ARG A 170 4.92 9.13 -9.32
N VAL A 171 6.14 8.86 -8.86
CA VAL A 171 7.26 8.48 -9.74
C VAL A 171 6.97 7.13 -10.42
N ILE A 172 6.40 6.14 -9.71
CA ILE A 172 5.98 4.87 -10.31
C ILE A 172 4.94 5.10 -11.41
N LEU A 173 3.92 5.90 -11.12
CA LEU A 173 2.82 6.15 -12.06
C LEU A 173 3.31 6.85 -13.32
N LYS A 174 4.26 7.78 -13.21
CA LYS A 174 4.77 8.61 -14.30
C LYS A 174 5.93 7.96 -15.04
N ASN A 175 6.90 7.41 -14.32
CA ASN A 175 8.21 6.99 -14.85
C ASN A 175 8.44 5.48 -14.77
N GLY A 176 7.54 4.74 -14.12
CA GLY A 176 7.62 3.28 -13.95
C GLY A 176 8.43 2.84 -12.73
N LEU A 177 8.35 1.53 -12.43
CA LEU A 177 8.96 0.91 -11.26
C LEU A 177 10.47 1.06 -11.20
N ALA A 178 11.18 0.90 -12.33
CA ALA A 178 12.64 0.93 -12.35
C ALA A 178 13.19 2.30 -11.90
N ALA A 179 12.58 3.39 -12.38
CA ALA A 179 12.95 4.75 -11.98
C ALA A 179 12.76 4.96 -10.47
N ALA A 180 11.58 4.59 -9.95
CA ALA A 180 11.29 4.72 -8.53
C ALA A 180 12.20 3.82 -7.66
N MET A 181 12.50 2.59 -8.10
CA MET A 181 13.44 1.71 -7.38
C MET A 181 14.84 2.32 -7.29
N ASN A 182 15.33 2.93 -8.37
CA ASN A 182 16.63 3.59 -8.39
C ASN A 182 16.71 4.79 -7.45
N GLU A 183 15.61 5.49 -7.25
CA GLU A 183 15.52 6.69 -6.43
C GLU A 183 15.25 6.36 -4.96
N PHE A 184 14.21 5.57 -4.67
CA PHE A 184 13.68 5.38 -3.32
C PHE A 184 14.21 4.14 -2.57
N ASN A 185 14.84 3.17 -3.24
CA ASN A 185 15.45 2.02 -2.56
C ASN A 185 16.82 2.35 -1.94
N LYS A 186 17.39 3.52 -2.19
CA LYS A 186 18.63 4.00 -1.57
C LYS A 186 18.40 4.28 -0.09
N GLU A 187 19.49 4.27 0.70
CA GLU A 187 19.41 4.55 2.14
C GLU A 187 19.08 6.01 2.42
N GLY A 188 18.24 6.21 3.45
CA GLY A 188 17.91 7.51 4.03
C GLY A 188 16.49 8.01 3.73
N LEU A 189 15.94 8.69 4.75
CA LEU A 189 14.98 9.78 4.59
C LEU A 189 15.73 10.98 4.07
#